data_6d4a2e49d731dd1949261e96c76b0cd9
#
_entry.id   6d4a2e49d731dd1949261e96c76b0cd9
#
_cell.length_a   1.000
_cell.length_b   1.000
_cell.length_c   1.000
_cell.angle_alpha   90.00
_cell.angle_beta   90.00
_cell.angle_gamma   90.00
#
_symmetry.space_group_name_H-M   'P 1'
#
loop_
_entity.id
_entity.type
_entity.pdbx_description
1 polymer ?
#
loop_
_entity_poly.entity_id
_entity_poly.type
_entity_poly.pdbx_seq_one_letter_code
_entity_poly.pdbx_strand_id
1 'polypeptide(L)'
;MPTQQCCVPRKHTFQLDELDRKLLDLLQDDAARPLYELGDLVGLSASAVQRRLSRYRSSGVIAKQIAVLDPDAVAGTVLACVLVMLERESKRLHADFRQRLLAASEVQQCYDLAGAWDYLVMVAANGMPRCRVVIDDLFLDAPNVKRYETLFIFEPIKRGLNIPLRQPDAVAKRRAASGGRR
;
A
#
# COMPACT_ATOMS: atom_id res chain seq x y z
N MET A 1 -14.66 6.42 16.60
CA MET A 1 -13.82 6.37 15.40
C MET A 1 -12.97 5.13 15.48
N PRO A 2 -13.02 4.17 14.54
CA PRO A 2 -12.25 2.94 14.66
C PRO A 2 -10.78 3.25 14.38
N THR A 3 -9.94 2.97 15.34
CA THR A 3 -8.48 3.02 15.29
C THR A 3 -7.97 2.17 14.12
N GLN A 4 -7.26 2.79 13.19
CA GLN A 4 -6.54 2.09 12.12
C GLN A 4 -5.49 1.18 12.76
N GLN A 5 -5.84 -0.09 12.87
CA GLN A 5 -4.98 -1.11 13.49
C GLN A 5 -3.83 -1.40 12.53
N CYS A 6 -2.62 -1.01 12.97
CA CYS A 6 -1.36 -1.33 12.31
C CYS A 6 -1.29 -2.85 12.03
N CYS A 7 -0.93 -3.23 10.80
CA CYS A 7 -0.72 -4.62 10.41
C CYS A 7 0.41 -5.25 11.21
N VAL A 8 0.08 -5.83 12.37
CA VAL A 8 0.97 -6.79 13.04
C VAL A 8 0.98 -8.06 12.19
N PRO A 9 2.13 -8.62 11.80
CA PRO A 9 2.17 -9.81 10.99
C PRO A 9 1.53 -10.98 11.73
N ARG A 10 0.32 -11.38 11.31
CA ARG A 10 -0.30 -12.60 11.79
C ARG A 10 0.45 -13.79 11.21
N LYS A 11 1.01 -14.64 12.05
CA LYS A 11 1.77 -15.85 11.73
C LYS A 11 0.94 -17.01 11.11
N HIS A 12 -0.12 -16.72 10.38
CA HIS A 12 -0.85 -17.74 9.63
C HIS A 12 -0.71 -17.45 8.15
N THR A 13 0.23 -18.14 7.51
CA THR A 13 0.35 -18.14 6.06
C THR A 13 -0.88 -18.85 5.50
N PHE A 14 -1.82 -18.10 4.97
CA PHE A 14 -2.96 -18.63 4.26
C PHE A 14 -2.46 -19.32 2.97
N GLN A 15 -2.72 -20.60 2.81
CA GLN A 15 -2.36 -21.32 1.59
C GLN A 15 -3.33 -20.95 0.48
N LEU A 16 -2.81 -20.27 -0.55
CA LEU A 16 -3.55 -19.92 -1.75
C LEU A 16 -3.40 -21.01 -2.80
N ASP A 17 -4.53 -21.55 -3.29
CA ASP A 17 -4.55 -22.38 -4.49
C ASP A 17 -4.42 -21.51 -5.77
N GLU A 18 -4.36 -22.14 -6.93
CA GLU A 18 -4.22 -21.42 -8.21
C GLU A 18 -5.44 -20.55 -8.54
N LEU A 19 -6.65 -21.03 -8.21
CA LEU A 19 -7.87 -20.26 -8.39
C LEU A 19 -7.94 -19.07 -7.42
N ASP A 20 -7.46 -19.24 -6.18
CA ASP A 20 -7.34 -18.14 -5.22
C ASP A 20 -6.43 -17.03 -5.77
N ARG A 21 -5.28 -17.38 -6.35
CA ARG A 21 -4.37 -16.39 -6.94
C ARG A 21 -5.01 -15.65 -8.10
N LYS A 22 -5.68 -16.38 -9.01
CA LYS A 22 -6.38 -15.77 -10.15
C LYS A 22 -7.48 -14.81 -9.69
N LEU A 23 -8.30 -15.21 -8.72
CA LEU A 23 -9.36 -14.37 -8.16
C LEU A 23 -8.82 -13.13 -7.46
N LEU A 24 -7.78 -13.28 -6.66
CA LEU A 24 -7.18 -12.16 -5.94
C LEU A 24 -6.49 -11.18 -6.88
N ASP A 25 -5.86 -11.64 -7.97
CA ASP A 25 -5.32 -10.76 -9.01
C ASP A 25 -6.43 -9.92 -9.65
N LEU A 26 -7.55 -10.57 -10.07
CA LEU A 26 -8.71 -9.86 -10.64
C LEU A 26 -9.33 -8.84 -9.69
N LEU A 27 -9.39 -9.17 -8.40
CA LEU A 27 -9.92 -8.27 -7.36
C LEU A 27 -8.97 -7.11 -7.03
N GLN A 28 -7.68 -7.28 -7.22
CA GLN A 28 -6.71 -6.18 -7.08
C GLN A 28 -6.81 -5.18 -8.23
N ASP A 29 -7.22 -5.65 -9.43
CA ASP A 29 -7.45 -4.78 -10.59
C ASP A 29 -8.79 -4.05 -10.49
N ASP A 30 -9.85 -4.78 -10.13
CA ASP A 30 -11.20 -4.22 -9.96
C ASP A 30 -11.98 -5.00 -8.88
N ALA A 31 -12.08 -4.39 -7.70
CA ALA A 31 -12.80 -4.96 -6.57
C ALA A 31 -14.34 -4.83 -6.66
N ALA A 32 -14.85 -4.03 -7.61
CA ALA A 32 -16.28 -3.83 -7.84
C ALA A 32 -16.86 -4.82 -8.88
N ARG A 33 -16.01 -5.63 -9.51
CA ARG A 33 -16.43 -6.59 -10.55
C ARG A 33 -17.49 -7.55 -10.03
N PRO A 34 -18.59 -7.77 -10.78
CA PRO A 34 -19.68 -8.66 -10.38
C PRO A 34 -19.21 -10.11 -10.18
N LEU A 35 -19.84 -10.81 -9.24
CA LEU A 35 -19.48 -12.20 -8.88
C LEU A 35 -19.60 -13.18 -10.05
N TYR A 36 -20.58 -12.98 -10.94
CA TYR A 36 -20.78 -13.84 -12.10
C TYR A 36 -19.63 -13.67 -13.12
N GLU A 37 -19.18 -12.43 -13.36
CA GLU A 37 -18.02 -12.19 -14.24
C GLU A 37 -16.73 -12.78 -13.66
N LEU A 38 -16.50 -12.62 -12.36
CA LEU A 38 -15.38 -13.27 -11.69
C LEU A 38 -15.44 -14.78 -11.84
N GLY A 39 -16.67 -15.35 -11.70
CA GLY A 39 -16.91 -16.77 -11.88
C GLY A 39 -16.56 -17.25 -13.29
N ASP A 40 -17.03 -16.56 -14.31
CA ASP A 40 -16.76 -16.87 -15.73
C ASP A 40 -15.25 -16.84 -16.03
N LEU A 41 -14.53 -15.85 -15.50
CA LEU A 41 -13.09 -15.69 -15.72
C LEU A 41 -12.23 -16.80 -15.08
N VAL A 42 -12.72 -17.42 -13.99
CA VAL A 42 -11.96 -18.45 -13.26
C VAL A 42 -12.59 -19.84 -13.33
N GLY A 43 -13.72 -20.00 -14.03
CA GLY A 43 -14.42 -21.28 -14.17
C GLY A 43 -15.15 -21.72 -12.89
N LEU A 44 -15.74 -20.77 -12.14
CA LEU A 44 -16.48 -21.03 -10.90
C LEU A 44 -17.90 -20.45 -10.95
N SER A 45 -18.82 -21.03 -10.18
CA SER A 45 -20.14 -20.41 -9.96
C SER A 45 -20.02 -19.14 -9.09
N ALA A 46 -20.94 -18.19 -9.25
CA ALA A 46 -20.99 -16.97 -8.44
C ALA A 46 -21.03 -17.27 -6.92
N SER A 47 -21.73 -18.34 -6.51
CA SER A 47 -21.77 -18.78 -5.12
C SER A 47 -20.43 -19.32 -4.60
N ALA A 48 -19.66 -20.02 -5.46
CA ALA A 48 -18.32 -20.49 -5.13
C ALA A 48 -17.34 -19.31 -4.99
N VAL A 49 -17.43 -18.31 -5.87
CA VAL A 49 -16.69 -17.06 -5.77
C VAL A 49 -17.03 -16.36 -4.45
N GLN A 50 -18.31 -16.13 -4.17
CA GLN A 50 -18.75 -15.47 -2.93
C GLN A 50 -18.19 -16.14 -1.67
N ARG A 51 -18.21 -17.48 -1.61
CA ARG A 51 -17.66 -18.25 -0.49
C ARG A 51 -16.16 -18.01 -0.33
N ARG A 52 -15.40 -17.98 -1.44
CA ARG A 52 -13.95 -17.68 -1.43
C ARG A 52 -13.67 -16.25 -0.95
N LEU A 53 -14.40 -15.25 -1.46
CA LEU A 53 -14.28 -13.86 -1.03
C LEU A 53 -14.54 -13.69 0.46
N SER A 54 -15.59 -14.35 0.99
CA SER A 54 -15.88 -14.34 2.43
C SER A 54 -14.73 -14.95 3.23
N ARG A 55 -14.12 -16.04 2.75
CA ARG A 55 -12.93 -16.64 3.36
C ARG A 55 -11.73 -15.71 3.35
N TYR A 56 -11.46 -14.98 2.25
CA TYR A 56 -10.36 -14.04 2.19
C TYR A 56 -10.53 -12.87 3.17
N ARG A 57 -11.75 -12.37 3.32
CA ARG A 57 -12.07 -11.31 4.30
C ARG A 57 -11.91 -11.81 5.74
N SER A 58 -12.48 -12.96 6.06
CA SER A 58 -12.44 -13.53 7.43
C SER A 58 -11.02 -13.93 7.84
N SER A 59 -10.19 -14.40 6.90
CA SER A 59 -8.80 -14.78 7.17
C SER A 59 -7.82 -13.58 7.16
N GLY A 60 -8.27 -12.39 6.72
CA GLY A 60 -7.44 -11.19 6.61
C GLY A 60 -6.50 -11.18 5.38
N VAL A 61 -6.68 -12.10 4.41
CA VAL A 61 -5.99 -12.03 3.11
C VAL A 61 -6.36 -10.75 2.39
N ILE A 62 -7.66 -10.39 2.39
CA ILE A 62 -8.11 -9.06 2.00
C ILE A 62 -8.17 -8.22 3.28
N ALA A 63 -7.22 -7.33 3.45
CA ALA A 63 -7.15 -6.47 4.63
C ALA A 63 -8.26 -5.41 4.63
N LYS A 64 -8.49 -4.79 3.47
CA LYS A 64 -9.55 -3.77 3.24
C LYS A 64 -9.83 -3.61 1.75
N GLN A 65 -10.98 -3.02 1.46
CA GLN A 65 -11.34 -2.51 0.13
C GLN A 65 -11.58 -1.01 0.24
N ILE A 66 -10.99 -0.24 -0.67
CA ILE A 66 -11.08 1.23 -0.67
C ILE A 66 -11.39 1.72 -2.09
N ALA A 67 -12.06 2.87 -2.17
CA ALA A 67 -12.07 3.65 -3.40
C ALA A 67 -10.75 4.42 -3.50
N VAL A 68 -10.11 4.36 -4.66
CA VAL A 68 -8.93 5.17 -4.96
C VAL A 68 -9.39 6.37 -5.76
N LEU A 69 -9.16 7.56 -5.21
CA LEU A 69 -9.53 8.80 -5.87
C LEU A 69 -8.41 9.24 -6.82
N ASP A 70 -8.82 9.80 -7.94
CA ASP A 70 -7.89 10.50 -8.83
C ASP A 70 -7.54 11.86 -8.20
N PRO A 71 -6.26 12.13 -7.86
CA PRO A 71 -5.86 13.39 -7.25
C PRO A 71 -6.06 14.58 -8.16
N ASP A 72 -6.03 14.38 -9.48
CA ASP A 72 -6.27 15.46 -10.45
C ASP A 72 -7.76 15.84 -10.52
N ALA A 73 -8.64 14.86 -10.25
CA ALA A 73 -10.07 15.09 -10.10
C ALA A 73 -10.45 15.75 -8.76
N VAL A 74 -9.58 15.60 -7.73
CA VAL A 74 -9.73 16.23 -6.41
C VAL A 74 -8.77 17.41 -6.34
N ALA A 75 -9.25 18.58 -6.71
CA ALA A 75 -8.44 19.78 -6.87
C ALA A 75 -7.54 20.10 -5.65
N GLY A 76 -6.29 20.46 -5.94
CA GLY A 76 -5.35 20.96 -4.95
C GLY A 76 -4.59 19.90 -4.13
N THR A 77 -4.67 18.62 -4.48
CA THR A 77 -3.91 17.59 -3.77
C THR A 77 -2.41 17.73 -4.02
N VAL A 78 -1.64 17.87 -2.95
CA VAL A 78 -0.17 17.84 -2.96
C VAL A 78 0.30 16.50 -2.41
N LEU A 79 1.20 15.86 -3.15
CA LEU A 79 1.83 14.61 -2.74
C LEU A 79 3.31 14.86 -2.39
N ALA A 80 3.75 14.34 -1.27
CA ALA A 80 5.14 14.39 -0.86
C ALA A 80 5.60 13.03 -0.34
N CYS A 81 6.86 12.71 -0.63
CA CYS A 81 7.59 11.62 0.00
C CYS A 81 8.56 12.24 1.01
N VAL A 82 8.47 11.83 2.27
CA VAL A 82 9.33 12.31 3.34
C VAL A 82 10.22 11.17 3.82
N LEU A 83 11.53 11.36 3.70
CA LEU A 83 12.53 10.46 4.26
C LEU A 83 12.92 10.97 5.64
N VAL A 84 12.92 10.09 6.64
CA VAL A 84 13.13 10.48 8.04
C VAL A 84 14.24 9.65 8.66
N MET A 85 15.13 10.32 9.37
CA MET A 85 16.19 9.73 10.20
C MET A 85 15.90 10.08 11.66
N LEU A 86 15.95 9.10 12.54
CA LEU A 86 15.79 9.29 13.96
C LEU A 86 17.13 9.57 14.65
N GLU A 87 17.07 10.27 15.79
CA GLU A 87 18.26 10.58 16.57
C GLU A 87 18.75 9.36 17.39
N ARG A 88 17.81 8.59 17.92
CA ARG A 88 18.09 7.47 18.82
C ARG A 88 17.32 6.22 18.43
N GLU A 89 18.06 5.12 18.39
CA GLU A 89 17.55 3.77 18.24
C GLU A 89 16.95 3.27 19.56
N SER A 90 15.61 3.34 19.68
CA SER A 90 14.89 2.86 20.85
C SER A 90 13.52 2.34 20.45
N LYS A 91 13.19 1.11 20.85
CA LYS A 91 11.86 0.51 20.58
C LYS A 91 10.70 1.40 21.01
N ARG A 92 10.84 2.11 22.13
CA ARG A 92 9.83 3.04 22.63
C ARG A 92 9.70 4.25 21.70
N LEU A 93 10.82 4.89 21.35
CA LEU A 93 10.81 6.09 20.49
C LEU A 93 10.29 5.78 19.09
N HIS A 94 10.65 4.61 18.52
CA HIS A 94 10.05 4.13 17.28
C HIS A 94 8.54 3.91 17.42
N ALA A 95 8.07 3.33 18.51
CA ALA A 95 6.64 3.12 18.75
C ALA A 95 5.88 4.44 18.86
N ASP A 96 6.42 5.42 19.60
CA ASP A 96 5.83 6.74 19.77
C ASP A 96 5.77 7.49 18.41
N PHE A 97 6.84 7.43 17.62
CA PHE A 97 6.88 8.02 16.28
C PHE A 97 5.86 7.37 15.34
N ARG A 98 5.78 6.03 15.32
CA ARG A 98 4.77 5.30 14.52
C ARG A 98 3.34 5.68 14.91
N GLN A 99 3.05 5.83 16.20
CA GLN A 99 1.72 6.26 16.66
C GLN A 99 1.37 7.66 16.14
N ARG A 100 2.32 8.59 16.14
CA ARG A 100 2.14 9.93 15.56
C ARG A 100 1.79 9.85 14.08
N LEU A 101 2.51 9.06 13.29
CA LEU A 101 2.24 8.88 11.87
C LEU A 101 0.89 8.21 11.60
N LEU A 102 0.52 7.20 12.40
CA LEU A 102 -0.76 6.49 12.27
C LEU A 102 -1.97 7.37 12.63
N ALA A 103 -1.79 8.39 13.46
CA ALA A 103 -2.85 9.31 13.85
C ALA A 103 -3.12 10.39 12.78
N ALA A 104 -2.16 10.66 11.89
CA ALA A 104 -2.27 11.68 10.86
C ALA A 104 -3.04 11.16 9.64
N SER A 105 -4.16 11.80 9.32
CA SER A 105 -5.01 11.42 8.17
C SER A 105 -4.34 11.65 6.82
N GLU A 106 -3.41 12.60 6.75
CA GLU A 106 -2.66 12.95 5.56
C GLU A 106 -1.53 11.95 5.26
N VAL A 107 -1.16 11.09 6.21
CA VAL A 107 -0.20 10.01 5.96
C VAL A 107 -0.91 8.87 5.24
N GLN A 108 -0.59 8.70 3.96
CA GLN A 108 -1.13 7.61 3.14
C GLN A 108 -0.43 6.29 3.40
N GLN A 109 0.90 6.32 3.48
CA GLN A 109 1.77 5.14 3.62
C GLN A 109 2.97 5.50 4.48
N CYS A 110 3.44 4.52 5.26
CA CYS A 110 4.65 4.65 6.04
C CYS A 110 5.39 3.31 6.04
N TYR A 111 6.68 3.35 5.76
CA TYR A 111 7.55 2.19 5.71
C TYR A 111 8.74 2.39 6.64
N ASP A 112 9.06 1.34 7.40
CA ASP A 112 10.29 1.19 8.16
C ASP A 112 11.37 0.68 7.19
N LEU A 113 12.49 1.35 7.11
CA LEU A 113 13.54 1.10 6.13
C LEU A 113 14.78 0.50 6.80
N ALA A 114 15.47 -0.35 6.08
CA ALA A 114 16.81 -0.79 6.42
C ALA A 114 17.81 -0.09 5.49
N GLY A 115 18.42 1.01 5.96
CA GLY A 115 19.33 1.79 5.13
C GLY A 115 19.79 3.09 5.79
N ALA A 116 20.10 4.09 4.96
CA ALA A 116 20.54 5.41 5.44
C ALA A 116 19.42 6.24 6.09
N TRP A 117 18.17 5.86 5.88
CA TRP A 117 16.97 6.47 6.43
C TRP A 117 16.17 5.41 7.18
N ASP A 118 15.50 5.82 8.26
CA ASP A 118 14.71 4.92 9.10
C ASP A 118 13.29 4.77 8.60
N TYR A 119 12.70 5.83 8.04
CA TYR A 119 11.33 5.80 7.53
C TYR A 119 11.19 6.50 6.18
N LEU A 120 10.27 5.96 5.36
CA LEU A 120 9.69 6.62 4.21
C LEU A 120 8.21 6.85 4.50
N VAL A 121 7.76 8.10 4.40
CA VAL A 121 6.38 8.50 4.67
C VAL A 121 5.80 9.18 3.43
N MET A 122 4.68 8.66 2.94
CA MET A 122 3.92 9.28 1.85
C MET A 122 2.83 10.16 2.46
N VAL A 123 2.87 11.45 2.15
CA VAL A 123 1.91 12.46 2.61
C VAL A 123 1.06 12.92 1.44
N ALA A 124 -0.26 13.01 1.65
CA ALA A 124 -1.20 13.63 0.73
C ALA A 124 -1.98 14.71 1.48
N ALA A 125 -1.88 15.95 1.03
CA ALA A 125 -2.51 17.08 1.69
C ALA A 125 -3.28 17.97 0.69
N ASN A 126 -4.30 18.67 1.17
CA ASN A 126 -5.05 19.61 0.36
C ASN A 126 -4.31 20.97 0.31
N GLY A 127 -3.48 21.09 -0.72
CA GLY A 127 -2.67 22.28 -0.99
C GLY A 127 -1.36 22.37 -0.22
N MET A 128 -0.45 23.18 -0.74
CA MET A 128 0.89 23.40 -0.19
C MET A 128 0.87 23.95 1.25
N PRO A 129 -0.01 24.90 1.61
CA PRO A 129 -0.07 25.41 2.99
C PRO A 129 -0.37 24.29 4.01
N ARG A 130 -1.36 23.41 3.69
CA ARG A 130 -1.68 22.29 4.58
C ARG A 130 -0.56 21.26 4.62
N CYS A 131 0.04 20.97 3.47
CA CYS A 131 1.19 20.05 3.39
C CYS A 131 2.33 20.49 4.30
N ARG A 132 2.65 21.80 4.29
CA ARG A 132 3.70 22.38 5.16
C ARG A 132 3.37 22.17 6.64
N VAL A 133 2.16 22.53 7.07
CA VAL A 133 1.73 22.35 8.47
C VAL A 133 1.87 20.90 8.90
N VAL A 134 1.42 19.95 8.06
CA VAL A 134 1.52 18.52 8.36
C VAL A 134 2.98 18.06 8.48
N ILE A 135 3.86 18.54 7.62
CA ILE A 135 5.30 18.21 7.67
C ILE A 135 5.94 18.80 8.93
N ASP A 136 5.64 20.04 9.26
CA ASP A 136 6.17 20.69 10.47
C ASP A 136 5.68 19.94 11.73
N ASP A 137 4.39 19.66 11.83
CA ASP A 137 3.79 18.94 12.97
C ASP A 137 4.36 17.52 13.12
N LEU A 138 4.59 16.80 12.03
CA LEU A 138 5.00 15.40 12.09
C LEU A 138 6.52 15.22 12.27
N PHE A 139 7.32 16.12 11.73
CA PHE A 139 8.76 15.89 11.62
C PHE A 139 9.61 16.99 12.25
N LEU A 140 9.26 18.28 12.09
CA LEU A 140 10.06 19.38 12.63
C LEU A 140 10.00 19.40 14.16
N ASP A 141 8.80 19.27 14.73
CA ASP A 141 8.56 19.28 16.17
C ASP A 141 8.56 17.87 16.81
N ALA A 142 9.05 16.87 16.09
CA ALA A 142 9.07 15.50 16.58
C ALA A 142 10.28 15.24 17.49
N PRO A 143 10.12 14.78 18.74
CA PRO A 143 11.18 14.71 19.76
C PRO A 143 12.38 13.84 19.41
N ASN A 144 12.27 12.92 18.45
CA ASN A 144 13.33 11.98 18.08
C ASN A 144 13.69 12.03 16.61
N VAL A 145 13.23 13.05 15.87
CA VAL A 145 13.64 13.23 14.48
C VAL A 145 14.95 14.00 14.44
N LYS A 146 15.99 13.38 13.91
CA LYS A 146 17.30 13.97 13.68
C LYS A 146 17.34 14.81 12.42
N ARG A 147 16.77 14.26 11.35
CA ARG A 147 16.75 14.85 10.02
C ARG A 147 15.58 14.31 9.22
N TYR A 148 14.99 15.14 8.41
CA TYR A 148 14.07 14.70 7.38
C TYR A 148 14.33 15.42 6.06
N GLU A 149 13.91 14.79 4.97
CA GLU A 149 14.01 15.34 3.61
C GLU A 149 12.66 15.18 2.92
N THR A 150 12.11 16.27 2.42
CA THR A 150 10.82 16.30 1.75
C THR A 150 11.02 16.39 0.25
N LEU A 151 10.49 15.41 -0.46
CA LEU A 151 10.51 15.31 -1.91
C LEU A 151 9.08 15.48 -2.42
N PHE A 152 8.79 16.59 -3.08
CA PHE A 152 7.48 16.81 -3.68
C PHE A 152 7.35 16.00 -4.97
N ILE A 153 6.20 15.33 -5.12
CA ILE A 153 5.91 14.50 -6.29
C ILE A 153 5.21 15.39 -7.32
N PHE A 154 5.85 15.59 -8.46
CA PHE A 154 5.28 16.34 -9.57
C PHE A 154 4.21 15.54 -10.30
N GLU A 155 4.51 14.27 -10.59
CA GLU A 155 3.62 13.39 -11.33
C GLU A 155 3.74 11.94 -10.83
N PRO A 156 2.65 11.30 -10.41
CA PRO A 156 2.65 9.90 -10.06
C PRO A 156 2.57 9.01 -11.31
N ILE A 157 3.70 8.50 -11.76
CA ILE A 157 3.78 7.65 -12.97
C ILE A 157 3.01 6.32 -12.79
N LYS A 158 3.04 5.76 -11.59
CA LYS A 158 2.31 4.54 -11.24
C LYS A 158 1.89 4.58 -9.78
N ARG A 159 0.61 4.34 -9.54
CA ARG A 159 0.05 4.21 -8.20
C ARG A 159 -0.63 2.85 -8.09
N GLY A 160 -0.26 2.06 -7.10
CA GLY A 160 -0.87 0.77 -6.87
C GLY A 160 -0.25 0.06 -5.67
N LEU A 161 -1.07 -0.76 -5.01
CA LEU A 161 -0.67 -1.62 -3.90
C LEU A 161 -0.79 -3.10 -4.28
N ASN A 162 -0.87 -3.39 -5.58
CA ASN A 162 -1.06 -4.73 -6.09
C ASN A 162 0.16 -5.60 -5.77
N ILE A 163 -0.10 -6.76 -5.19
CA ILE A 163 0.91 -7.78 -4.92
C ILE A 163 0.80 -8.83 -6.04
N PRO A 164 1.83 -9.04 -6.88
CA PRO A 164 1.78 -10.05 -7.92
C PRO A 164 1.73 -11.46 -7.31
N LEU A 165 0.61 -12.15 -7.49
CA LEU A 165 0.36 -13.48 -6.91
C LEU A 165 0.69 -14.61 -7.89
N ARG A 166 0.72 -14.33 -9.19
CA ARG A 166 1.15 -15.29 -10.21
C ARG A 166 2.66 -15.24 -10.37
N GLN A 167 3.28 -16.40 -10.41
CA GLN A 167 4.65 -16.47 -10.91
C GLN A 167 4.61 -16.17 -12.41
N PRO A 168 5.48 -15.27 -12.94
CA PRO A 168 5.58 -15.07 -14.37
C PRO A 168 5.89 -16.42 -15.01
N ASP A 169 5.04 -16.85 -15.94
CA ASP A 169 5.21 -18.11 -16.66
C ASP A 169 6.65 -18.20 -17.18
N ALA A 170 7.30 -19.32 -16.94
CA ALA A 170 8.69 -19.59 -17.38
C ALA A 170 8.86 -19.43 -18.90
N VAL A 171 7.75 -19.45 -19.65
CA VAL A 171 7.68 -19.22 -21.11
C VAL A 171 7.91 -17.76 -21.49
N ALA A 172 7.45 -16.80 -20.68
CA ALA A 172 7.68 -15.37 -20.93
C ALA A 172 9.17 -14.98 -20.78
N LYS A 173 9.87 -15.61 -19.86
CA LYS A 173 11.32 -15.41 -19.66
C LYS A 173 12.16 -15.93 -20.86
N ARG A 174 11.72 -17.00 -21.56
CA ARG A 174 12.41 -17.51 -22.74
C ARG A 174 12.26 -16.61 -23.97
N ARG A 175 11.10 -15.94 -24.12
CA ARG A 175 10.89 -14.99 -25.24
C ARG A 175 11.65 -13.69 -25.06
N ALA A 176 11.77 -13.18 -23.84
CA ALA A 176 12.58 -11.99 -23.54
C ALA A 176 14.09 -12.25 -23.69
N ALA A 177 14.56 -13.47 -23.38
CA ALA A 177 15.96 -13.87 -23.55
C ALA A 177 16.35 -14.16 -25.01
N SER A 178 15.39 -14.52 -25.88
CA SER A 178 15.67 -14.82 -27.30
C SER A 178 15.51 -13.62 -28.25
N GLY A 179 14.93 -12.49 -27.79
CA GLY A 179 14.73 -11.27 -28.58
C GLY A 179 15.91 -10.29 -28.59
N GLY A 180 16.99 -10.56 -27.88
CA GLY A 180 18.13 -9.66 -27.69
C GLY A 180 19.35 -9.90 -28.59
N ARG A 181 19.20 -10.60 -29.73
CA ARG A 181 20.26 -10.73 -30.71
C ARG A 181 19.74 -10.34 -32.08
N ARG A 182 19.80 -9.06 -32.41
CA ARG A 182 19.98 -8.53 -33.78
C ARG A 182 20.74 -7.22 -33.65
#